data_67c80e5363fd3a568a49c7ca6755a078
#
_entry.id   67c80e5363fd3a568a49c7ca6755a078
#
_cell.length_a   1.000
_cell.length_b   1.000
_cell.length_c   1.000
_cell.angle_alpha   90.00
_cell.angle_beta   90.00
_cell.angle_gamma   90.00
#
_symmetry.space_group_name_H-M   'P 1'
#
loop_
_entity.id
_entity.type
_entity.pdbx_description
1 polymer ?
#
loop_
_entity_poly.entity_id
_entity_poly.type
_entity_poly.pdbx_seq_one_letter_code
_entity_poly.pdbx_strand_id
1 'polypeptide(L)'
;MIHQLTPQWTIELPEGFQHRKEESYIIFWTAGITIAVAVFSYSGPPERAALLANLRARAQAEKLKMIEEQEGTLIRFGSMQLEAISPKHTRLALHAFSMAEFGCAQTSFYLDNAADFQQALRIWQKVLYTPAEL
;
A
#
# COMPACT_ATOMS: atom_id res chain seq x y z
N MET A 1 -2.06 15.01 7.63
CA MET A 1 -1.79 14.56 9.01
C MET A 1 -0.98 13.26 8.98
N ILE A 2 0.04 13.18 9.79
CA ILE A 2 0.88 11.99 9.86
C ILE A 2 0.33 11.05 10.91
N HIS A 3 0.14 9.79 10.51
CA HIS A 3 -0.30 8.72 11.41
C HIS A 3 0.85 7.74 11.61
N GLN A 4 1.17 7.44 12.88
CA GLN A 4 2.18 6.45 13.22
C GLN A 4 1.55 5.06 13.15
N LEU A 5 2.03 4.23 12.23
CA LEU A 5 1.54 2.86 12.06
C LEU A 5 2.24 1.90 13.00
N THR A 6 3.55 2.00 13.06
CA THR A 6 4.43 1.27 13.98
C THR A 6 5.56 2.23 14.35
N PRO A 7 6.47 1.87 15.28
CA PRO A 7 7.63 2.75 15.56
C PRO A 7 8.45 3.13 14.33
N GLN A 8 8.46 2.30 13.27
CA GLN A 8 9.26 2.53 12.08
C GLN A 8 8.45 3.07 10.89
N TRP A 9 7.13 2.91 10.86
CA TRP A 9 6.32 3.24 9.71
C TRP A 9 5.32 4.35 9.97
N THR A 10 5.22 5.30 9.03
CA THR A 10 4.23 6.37 9.07
C THR A 10 3.50 6.45 7.74
N ILE A 11 2.27 6.97 7.79
CA ILE A 11 1.50 7.32 6.61
C ILE A 11 1.01 8.76 6.78
N GLU A 12 1.09 9.56 5.72
CA GLU A 12 0.56 10.92 5.71
C GLU A 12 -0.71 10.98 4.89
N LEU A 13 -1.79 11.41 5.53
CA LEU A 13 -3.11 11.50 4.90
C LEU A 13 -3.60 12.95 4.92
N PRO A 14 -4.37 13.37 3.89
CA PRO A 14 -5.11 14.62 3.97
C PRO A 14 -6.07 14.63 5.15
N GLU A 15 -6.56 15.79 5.54
CA GLU A 15 -7.59 15.89 6.57
C GLU A 15 -8.89 15.21 6.10
N GLY A 16 -9.68 14.76 7.05
CA GLY A 16 -11.00 14.17 6.76
C GLY A 16 -11.03 12.66 6.74
N PHE A 17 -9.88 11.99 6.87
CA PHE A 17 -9.88 10.53 6.99
C PHE A 17 -10.23 10.10 8.41
N GLN A 18 -11.10 9.11 8.49
CA GLN A 18 -11.37 8.39 9.73
C GLN A 18 -10.54 7.11 9.73
N HIS A 19 -10.37 6.50 10.90
CA HIS A 19 -9.61 5.25 10.97
C HIS A 19 -10.17 4.34 12.06
N ARG A 20 -9.88 3.05 11.89
CA ARG A 20 -10.21 2.01 12.87
C ARG A 20 -9.11 0.97 12.86
N LYS A 21 -8.61 0.63 14.05
CA LYS A 21 -7.60 -0.42 14.18
C LYS A 21 -8.31 -1.77 14.31
N GLU A 22 -7.94 -2.70 13.43
CA GLU A 22 -8.35 -4.09 13.48
C GLU A 22 -7.23 -4.93 14.09
N GLU A 23 -7.44 -6.23 14.22
CA GLU A 23 -6.48 -7.12 14.87
C GLU A 23 -5.12 -7.14 14.14
N SER A 24 -5.12 -7.21 12.81
CA SER A 24 -3.89 -7.34 12.02
C SER A 24 -3.67 -6.21 11.02
N TYR A 25 -4.55 -5.21 10.98
CA TYR A 25 -4.44 -4.11 10.04
C TYR A 25 -5.18 -2.88 10.55
N ILE A 26 -4.96 -1.75 9.89
CA ILE A 26 -5.66 -0.49 10.18
C ILE A 26 -6.40 -0.08 8.92
N ILE A 27 -7.66 0.32 9.07
CA ILE A 27 -8.44 0.86 7.96
C ILE A 27 -8.56 2.36 8.12
N PHE A 28 -8.25 3.08 7.03
CA PHE A 28 -8.50 4.52 6.92
C PHE A 28 -9.52 4.72 5.81
N TRP A 29 -10.46 5.65 6.01
CA TRP A 29 -11.45 5.92 4.97
C TRP A 29 -11.92 7.36 4.98
N THR A 30 -12.32 7.81 3.81
CA THR A 30 -13.10 9.02 3.58
C THR A 30 -14.04 8.73 2.42
N ALA A 31 -14.85 9.70 2.01
CA ALA A 31 -15.78 9.46 0.91
C ALA A 31 -15.02 9.01 -0.35
N GLY A 32 -15.37 7.85 -0.88
CA GLY A 32 -14.80 7.31 -2.12
C GLY A 32 -13.46 6.62 -2.02
N ILE A 33 -12.78 6.67 -0.88
CA ILE A 33 -11.44 6.07 -0.71
C ILE A 33 -11.39 5.26 0.59
N THR A 34 -11.01 4.00 0.47
CA THR A 34 -10.72 3.14 1.62
C THR A 34 -9.30 2.62 1.49
N ILE A 35 -8.54 2.66 2.58
CA ILE A 35 -7.16 2.20 2.61
C ILE A 35 -7.03 1.18 3.74
N ALA A 36 -6.66 -0.05 3.40
CA ALA A 36 -6.32 -1.07 4.39
C ALA A 36 -4.80 -1.17 4.48
N VAL A 37 -4.26 -1.02 5.69
CA VAL A 37 -2.81 -0.98 5.92
C VAL A 37 -2.41 -2.11 6.83
N ALA A 38 -1.49 -2.94 6.37
CA ALA A 38 -0.86 -4.00 7.15
C ALA A 38 0.65 -3.83 7.11
N VAL A 39 1.30 -3.99 8.27
CA VAL A 39 2.75 -3.90 8.36
C VAL A 39 3.27 -5.24 8.84
N PHE A 40 4.32 -5.74 8.20
CA PHE A 40 4.95 -6.99 8.60
C PHE A 40 6.46 -6.88 8.45
N SER A 41 7.17 -7.76 9.18
CA SER A 41 8.62 -7.81 9.17
C SER A 41 9.10 -9.05 8.43
N TYR A 42 10.33 -8.98 7.92
CA TYR A 42 11.03 -10.14 7.38
C TYR A 42 12.48 -10.08 7.86
N SER A 43 13.20 -11.21 7.73
CA SER A 43 14.52 -11.34 8.33
C SER A 43 15.62 -10.60 7.58
N GLY A 44 15.38 -10.17 6.35
CA GLY A 44 16.36 -9.37 5.63
C GLY A 44 16.15 -9.31 4.12
N PRO A 45 17.13 -8.75 3.39
CA PRO A 45 17.02 -8.52 1.96
C PRO A 45 16.64 -9.74 1.10
N PRO A 46 17.07 -10.99 1.40
CA PRO A 46 16.62 -12.14 0.62
C PRO A 46 15.12 -12.36 0.64
N GLU A 47 14.46 -12.15 1.80
CA GLU A 47 13.01 -12.27 1.89
C GLU A 47 12.32 -11.14 1.13
N ARG A 48 12.88 -9.93 1.17
CA ARG A 48 12.37 -8.82 0.39
C ARG A 48 12.43 -9.13 -1.11
N ALA A 49 13.55 -9.64 -1.59
CA ALA A 49 13.72 -10.00 -2.99
C ALA A 49 12.74 -11.10 -3.42
N ALA A 50 12.51 -12.09 -2.56
CA ALA A 50 11.55 -13.16 -2.83
C ALA A 50 10.13 -12.62 -2.90
N LEU A 51 9.75 -11.72 -1.99
CA LEU A 51 8.44 -11.10 -2.01
C LEU A 51 8.23 -10.30 -3.28
N LEU A 52 9.20 -9.48 -3.67
CA LEU A 52 9.12 -8.69 -4.89
C LEU A 52 8.97 -9.57 -6.13
N ALA A 53 9.75 -10.66 -6.21
CA ALA A 53 9.66 -11.59 -7.32
C ALA A 53 8.27 -12.24 -7.40
N ASN A 54 7.71 -12.63 -6.25
CA ASN A 54 6.36 -13.21 -6.19
C ASN A 54 5.29 -12.21 -6.61
N LEU A 55 5.40 -10.96 -6.18
CA LEU A 55 4.44 -9.92 -6.54
C LEU A 55 4.48 -9.64 -8.04
N ARG A 56 5.68 -9.56 -8.63
CA ARG A 56 5.84 -9.37 -10.07
C ARG A 56 5.24 -10.53 -10.86
N ALA A 57 5.53 -11.76 -10.43
CA ALA A 57 5.05 -12.96 -11.12
C ALA A 57 3.52 -13.05 -11.09
N ARG A 58 2.92 -12.75 -9.92
CA ARG A 58 1.46 -12.75 -9.79
C ARG A 58 0.81 -11.69 -10.67
N ALA A 59 1.35 -10.47 -10.67
CA ALA A 59 0.81 -9.40 -11.49
C ALA A 59 0.90 -9.72 -12.98
N GLN A 60 2.01 -10.33 -13.42
CA GLN A 60 2.18 -10.76 -14.81
C GLN A 60 1.20 -11.88 -15.17
N ALA A 61 1.03 -12.86 -14.28
CA ALA A 61 0.10 -13.98 -14.52
C ALA A 61 -1.34 -13.50 -14.64
N GLU A 62 -1.72 -12.50 -13.86
CA GLU A 62 -3.07 -11.93 -13.88
C GLU A 62 -3.21 -10.76 -14.86
N LYS A 63 -2.16 -10.42 -15.57
CA LYS A 63 -2.10 -9.33 -16.57
C LYS A 63 -2.52 -7.98 -15.98
N LEU A 64 -2.09 -7.70 -14.76
CA LEU A 64 -2.38 -6.45 -14.08
C LEU A 64 -1.38 -5.39 -14.50
N LYS A 65 -1.81 -4.12 -14.44
CA LYS A 65 -0.88 -3.01 -14.58
C LYS A 65 -0.01 -2.93 -13.33
N MET A 66 1.28 -2.66 -13.52
CA MET A 66 2.25 -2.61 -12.44
C MET A 66 2.90 -1.25 -12.38
N ILE A 67 3.20 -0.81 -11.15
CA ILE A 67 4.00 0.38 -10.88
C ILE A 67 5.14 -0.07 -10.00
N GLU A 68 6.37 0.26 -10.38
CA GLU A 68 7.54 -0.05 -9.58
C GLU A 68 8.46 1.13 -9.56
N GLU A 69 8.90 1.53 -8.37
CA GLU A 69 9.86 2.62 -8.20
C GLU A 69 10.72 2.37 -6.99
N GLN A 70 11.86 3.04 -6.92
CA GLN A 70 12.78 2.93 -5.80
C GLN A 70 13.20 4.32 -5.36
N GLU A 71 13.17 4.54 -4.05
CA GLU A 71 13.63 5.78 -3.44
C GLU A 71 14.59 5.42 -2.32
N GLY A 72 15.89 5.69 -2.51
CA GLY A 72 16.89 5.20 -1.58
C GLY A 72 16.89 3.68 -1.51
N THR A 73 16.73 3.14 -0.28
CA THR A 73 16.63 1.69 -0.06
C THR A 73 15.20 1.19 -0.07
N LEU A 74 14.22 2.08 -0.21
CA LEU A 74 12.81 1.72 -0.21
C LEU A 74 12.37 1.36 -1.63
N ILE A 75 11.79 0.18 -1.78
CA ILE A 75 11.24 -0.28 -3.05
C ILE A 75 9.72 -0.24 -2.95
N ARG A 76 9.07 0.41 -3.92
CA ARG A 76 7.63 0.44 -4.02
C ARG A 76 7.17 -0.40 -5.20
N PHE A 77 6.25 -1.31 -4.93
CA PHE A 77 5.62 -2.12 -5.98
C PHE A 77 4.12 -2.09 -5.81
N GLY A 78 3.40 -1.76 -6.88
CA GLY A 78 1.95 -1.74 -6.86
C GLY A 78 1.36 -2.40 -8.09
N SER A 79 0.18 -2.97 -7.93
CA SER A 79 -0.60 -3.51 -9.03
C SER A 79 -2.04 -3.02 -8.94
N MET A 80 -2.66 -2.83 -10.11
CA MET A 80 -4.01 -2.28 -10.21
C MET A 80 -4.94 -3.27 -10.88
N GLN A 81 -6.17 -3.35 -10.35
CA GLN A 81 -7.22 -4.14 -10.99
C GLN A 81 -8.57 -3.49 -10.78
N LEU A 82 -9.49 -3.74 -11.70
CA LEU A 82 -10.88 -3.38 -11.54
C LEU A 82 -11.59 -4.55 -10.86
N GLU A 83 -12.33 -4.25 -9.80
CA GLU A 83 -13.10 -5.25 -9.07
C GLU A 83 -14.58 -5.00 -9.27
N ALA A 84 -15.32 -6.03 -9.68
CA ALA A 84 -16.77 -5.95 -9.76
C ALA A 84 -17.36 -6.19 -8.36
N ILE A 85 -18.03 -5.17 -7.81
CA ILE A 85 -18.70 -5.27 -6.52
C ILE A 85 -20.15 -5.74 -6.73
N SER A 86 -20.76 -5.31 -7.83
CA SER A 86 -22.09 -5.71 -8.25
C SER A 86 -22.14 -5.61 -9.78
N PRO A 87 -23.20 -6.12 -10.44
CA PRO A 87 -23.29 -6.04 -11.90
C PRO A 87 -23.21 -4.64 -12.48
N LYS A 88 -23.50 -3.59 -11.66
CA LYS A 88 -23.49 -2.22 -12.13
C LYS A 88 -22.43 -1.35 -11.46
N HIS A 89 -21.61 -1.93 -10.58
CA HIS A 89 -20.64 -1.16 -9.81
C HIS A 89 -19.28 -1.84 -9.81
N THR A 90 -18.28 -1.12 -10.28
CA THR A 90 -16.88 -1.54 -10.21
C THR A 90 -16.09 -0.54 -9.40
N ARG A 91 -15.01 -0.99 -8.77
CA ARG A 91 -14.08 -0.11 -8.10
C ARG A 91 -12.66 -0.41 -8.59
N LEU A 92 -11.80 0.59 -8.48
CA LEU A 92 -10.38 0.42 -8.78
C LEU A 92 -9.66 0.03 -7.49
N ALA A 93 -8.91 -1.06 -7.53
CA ALA A 93 -8.07 -1.48 -6.42
C ALA A 93 -6.61 -1.28 -6.79
N LEU A 94 -5.86 -0.64 -5.90
CA LEU A 94 -4.41 -0.51 -5.99
C LEU A 94 -3.82 -1.24 -4.80
N HIS A 95 -3.15 -2.35 -5.05
CA HIS A 95 -2.44 -3.10 -4.01
C HIS A 95 -0.99 -2.65 -4.02
N ALA A 96 -0.62 -1.84 -3.03
CA ALA A 96 0.64 -1.14 -3.01
C ALA A 96 1.51 -1.61 -1.84
N PHE A 97 2.77 -1.89 -2.13
CA PHE A 97 3.74 -2.36 -1.15
C PHE A 97 4.90 -1.38 -1.07
N SER A 98 5.28 -1.02 0.14
CA SER A 98 6.48 -0.24 0.42
C SER A 98 7.43 -1.16 1.18
N MET A 99 8.55 -1.52 0.53
CA MET A 99 9.46 -2.55 1.05
C MET A 99 10.78 -1.93 1.50
N ALA A 100 11.00 -1.91 2.81
CA ALA A 100 12.29 -1.57 3.41
C ALA A 100 13.12 -2.84 3.56
N GLU A 101 14.34 -2.73 4.13
CA GLU A 101 15.23 -3.89 4.26
C GLU A 101 14.66 -4.98 5.18
N PHE A 102 13.99 -4.59 6.27
CA PHE A 102 13.54 -5.53 7.29
C PHE A 102 12.03 -5.51 7.52
N GLY A 103 11.30 -4.82 6.69
CA GLY A 103 9.86 -4.75 6.86
C GLY A 103 9.15 -4.15 5.65
N CYS A 104 7.84 -4.37 5.62
CA CYS A 104 7.00 -3.95 4.52
C CYS A 104 5.70 -3.38 5.06
N ALA A 105 5.26 -2.28 4.45
CA ALA A 105 3.91 -1.76 4.65
C ALA A 105 3.10 -2.05 3.40
N GLN A 106 2.04 -2.83 3.55
CA GLN A 106 1.10 -3.10 2.48
C GLN A 106 -0.09 -2.16 2.62
N THR A 107 -0.32 -1.36 1.60
CA THR A 107 -1.44 -0.42 1.56
C THR A 107 -2.33 -0.78 0.39
N SER A 108 -3.54 -1.22 0.68
CA SER A 108 -4.51 -1.55 -0.36
C SER A 108 -5.52 -0.41 -0.45
N PHE A 109 -5.56 0.24 -1.60
CA PHE A 109 -6.44 1.37 -1.87
C PHE A 109 -7.64 0.88 -2.68
N TYR A 110 -8.83 1.20 -2.20
CA TYR A 110 -10.08 0.87 -2.89
C TYR A 110 -10.77 2.19 -3.23
N LEU A 111 -10.89 2.46 -4.53
CA LEU A 111 -11.36 3.74 -5.05
C LEU A 111 -12.70 3.56 -5.77
N ASP A 112 -13.73 4.28 -5.32
CA ASP A 112 -15.03 4.29 -6.01
C ASP A 112 -14.95 5.03 -7.33
N ASN A 113 -14.01 5.98 -7.44
CA ASN A 113 -13.83 6.79 -8.63
C ASN A 113 -12.36 6.75 -9.06
N ALA A 114 -12.11 6.35 -10.31
CA ALA A 114 -10.76 6.30 -10.87
C ALA A 114 -10.06 7.67 -10.86
N ALA A 115 -10.81 8.77 -10.80
CA ALA A 115 -10.22 10.10 -10.70
C ALA A 115 -9.39 10.30 -9.42
N ASP A 116 -9.64 9.49 -8.38
CA ASP A 116 -8.88 9.57 -7.12
C ASP A 116 -7.56 8.79 -7.16
N PHE A 117 -7.22 8.19 -8.30
CA PHE A 117 -6.00 7.37 -8.41
C PHE A 117 -4.73 8.18 -8.15
N GLN A 118 -4.65 9.41 -8.65
CA GLN A 118 -3.48 10.25 -8.42
C GLN A 118 -3.30 10.60 -6.94
N GLN A 119 -4.39 10.79 -6.22
CA GLN A 119 -4.34 11.02 -4.78
C GLN A 119 -3.84 9.76 -4.06
N ALA A 120 -4.31 8.59 -4.46
CA ALA A 120 -3.84 7.31 -3.89
C ALA A 120 -2.34 7.13 -4.11
N LEU A 121 -1.83 7.45 -5.30
CA LEU A 121 -0.39 7.40 -5.57
C LEU A 121 0.39 8.32 -4.65
N ARG A 122 -0.08 9.55 -4.45
CA ARG A 122 0.60 10.50 -3.57
C ARG A 122 0.61 10.02 -2.13
N ILE A 123 -0.49 9.44 -1.66
CA ILE A 123 -0.56 8.88 -0.30
C ILE A 123 0.45 7.73 -0.16
N TRP A 124 0.48 6.82 -1.13
CA TRP A 124 1.42 5.70 -1.12
C TRP A 124 2.87 6.18 -1.09
N GLN A 125 3.21 7.17 -1.89
CA GLN A 125 4.57 7.72 -1.95
C GLN A 125 5.00 8.40 -0.64
N LYS A 126 4.05 8.72 0.23
CA LYS A 126 4.30 9.30 1.55
C LYS A 126 4.22 8.29 2.69
N VAL A 127 4.15 7.01 2.37
CA VAL A 127 4.36 5.94 3.37
C VAL A 127 5.86 5.83 3.56
N LEU A 128 6.34 6.14 4.76
CA LEU A 128 7.76 6.26 5.03
C LEU A 128 8.22 5.30 6.12
N TYR A 129 9.44 4.83 5.97
CA TYR A 129 10.10 3.94 6.91
C TYR A 129 11.28 4.67 7.57
N THR A 130 11.33 4.62 8.89
CA THR A 130 12.46 5.12 9.65
C THR A 130 13.07 3.94 10.41
N PRO A 131 14.35 3.57 10.14
CA PRO A 131 14.98 2.47 10.85
C PRO A 131 14.98 2.71 12.36
N ALA A 132 14.93 1.60 13.12
CA ALA A 132 15.05 1.69 14.56
C ALA A 132 16.43 2.22 14.92
N GLU A 133 16.49 3.12 15.92
CA GLU A 133 17.76 3.58 16.46
C GLU A 133 18.38 2.46 17.30
N LEU A 134 19.69 2.27 17.13
CA LEU A 134 20.46 1.30 17.91
C LEU A 134 21.06 1.96 19.16
#